data_15e60d03eae10b566dade78cc77f7062
#
_entry.id   15e60d03eae10b566dade78cc77f7062
#
_cell.length_a   1.000
_cell.length_b   1.000
_cell.length_c   1.000
_cell.angle_alpha   90.00
_cell.angle_beta   90.00
_cell.angle_gamma   90.00
#
_symmetry.space_group_name_H-M   'P 1'
#
loop_
_entity.id
_entity.type
_entity.pdbx_description
1 polymer ?
#
loop_
_entity_poly.entity_id
_entity_poly.type
_entity_poly.pdbx_seq_one_letter_code
_entity_poly.pdbx_strand_id
1 'polypeptide(L)'
;TTTVIIRVSGSDRAQTKVDLEKKLIKAGYMVTSKRSGTIGATVVSFPKHNIDITYKPLSGGMSETTLNSTITELSPAIAFMKNKKFGVNEVDKFYSFLKENAKLRNVYVNQTDMKSGEEFIKSFKTSSKFEEKMKNAIQVTKYLHEINTEKEISTVFWGYRAKPPGPTGGPIPSNHKGDIFLRFKDKSMLGVSLKAGDEKSSEPQLNTYVQPLLKSMGYTTTEIENQVFNEIHSKIGLEKRWKDRSNYQESRERLVSLSEMNEKTYENYYDKMLELVRKHIVKKVGEDKKKTMTFIKEAILAEFDEVPLVVVKATKDKWMYLTDEDDLEKFLPKVTKITAEVSPTSKQDWFIILHTKNHTKLTLKMSVRTNKSKPDNKLQQGFNLAVKFNGTVLSS
;
A
#
# COMPACT_ATOMS: atom_id res chain seq x y z
N THR A 1 -14.40 14.52 38.08
CA THR A 1 -14.94 13.45 37.24
C THR A 1 -13.95 12.29 37.20
N THR A 2 -14.38 11.10 37.55
CA THR A 2 -13.56 9.89 37.47
C THR A 2 -13.53 9.45 36.03
N THR A 3 -12.32 9.25 35.46
CA THR A 3 -12.17 8.77 34.09
C THR A 3 -11.77 7.31 34.08
N VAL A 4 -12.58 6.47 33.47
CA VAL A 4 -12.28 5.07 33.20
C VAL A 4 -11.83 4.92 31.75
N ILE A 5 -10.67 4.33 31.52
CA ILE A 5 -10.15 4.10 30.17
C ILE A 5 -10.36 2.63 29.79
N ILE A 6 -11.16 2.41 28.75
CA ILE A 6 -11.37 1.08 28.15
C ILE A 6 -10.60 1.02 26.83
N ARG A 7 -9.78 -0.01 26.66
CA ARG A 7 -9.06 -0.25 25.42
C ARG A 7 -9.82 -1.28 24.58
N VAL A 8 -10.11 -0.89 23.34
CA VAL A 8 -10.89 -1.70 22.41
C VAL A 8 -9.96 -2.25 21.32
N SER A 9 -9.98 -3.57 21.16
CA SER A 9 -9.24 -4.26 20.10
C SER A 9 -9.95 -4.11 18.75
N GLY A 10 -9.19 -3.94 17.67
CA GLY A 10 -9.68 -3.92 16.30
C GLY A 10 -8.53 -3.74 15.33
N SER A 11 -8.62 -4.37 14.16
CA SER A 11 -7.61 -4.30 13.10
C SER A 11 -7.51 -2.91 12.47
N ASP A 12 -8.61 -2.16 12.44
CA ASP A 12 -8.69 -0.77 11.97
C ASP A 12 -9.20 0.12 13.10
N ARG A 13 -8.31 0.91 13.68
CA ARG A 13 -8.62 1.78 14.81
C ARG A 13 -9.72 2.80 14.52
N ALA A 14 -9.69 3.37 13.33
CA ALA A 14 -10.65 4.38 12.95
C ALA A 14 -12.04 3.73 12.73
N GLN A 15 -12.09 2.58 12.09
CA GLN A 15 -13.33 1.84 11.91
C GLN A 15 -13.88 1.32 13.25
N THR A 16 -13.00 0.80 14.12
CA THR A 16 -13.38 0.33 15.47
C THR A 16 -14.01 1.47 16.27
N LYS A 17 -13.47 2.70 16.17
CA LYS A 17 -14.03 3.88 16.81
C LYS A 17 -15.44 4.19 16.28
N VAL A 18 -15.61 4.22 14.97
CA VAL A 18 -16.90 4.52 14.32
C VAL A 18 -17.95 3.47 14.70
N ASP A 19 -17.60 2.20 14.63
CA ASP A 19 -18.53 1.10 14.96
C ASP A 19 -18.93 1.12 16.44
N LEU A 20 -18.00 1.47 17.32
CA LEU A 20 -18.28 1.63 18.74
C LEU A 20 -19.22 2.82 19.00
N GLU A 21 -18.95 3.97 18.39
CA GLU A 21 -19.80 5.16 18.51
C GLU A 21 -21.22 4.87 18.05
N LYS A 22 -21.39 4.23 16.90
CA LYS A 22 -22.71 3.80 16.39
C LYS A 22 -23.45 2.89 17.38
N LYS A 23 -22.77 1.89 17.94
CA LYS A 23 -23.37 0.98 18.91
C LYS A 23 -23.79 1.70 20.20
N LEU A 24 -22.97 2.63 20.68
CA LEU A 24 -23.26 3.38 21.90
C LEU A 24 -24.44 4.37 21.69
N ILE A 25 -24.47 5.06 20.56
CA ILE A 25 -25.59 5.96 20.21
C ILE A 25 -26.87 5.15 20.05
N LYS A 26 -26.85 4.01 19.37
CA LYS A 26 -28.00 3.12 19.22
C LYS A 26 -28.50 2.60 20.56
N ALA A 27 -27.60 2.41 21.51
CA ALA A 27 -27.94 2.01 22.89
C ALA A 27 -28.44 3.20 23.76
N GLY A 28 -28.58 4.40 23.20
CA GLY A 28 -29.11 5.57 23.91
C GLY A 28 -28.11 6.35 24.75
N TYR A 29 -26.80 6.10 24.59
CA TYR A 29 -25.79 6.85 25.34
C TYR A 29 -25.43 8.19 24.66
N MET A 30 -25.16 9.20 25.46
CA MET A 30 -24.56 10.44 24.98
C MET A 30 -23.07 10.22 24.71
N VAL A 31 -22.68 10.36 23.46
CA VAL A 31 -21.30 10.13 23.00
C VAL A 31 -20.68 11.46 22.56
N THR A 32 -19.51 11.74 23.11
CA THR A 32 -18.68 12.87 22.68
C THR A 32 -17.36 12.35 22.11
N SER A 33 -16.96 12.85 20.94
CA SER A 33 -15.65 12.55 20.37
C SER A 33 -14.63 13.56 20.91
N LYS A 34 -13.66 13.10 21.70
CA LYS A 34 -12.53 13.94 22.13
C LYS A 34 -11.30 13.61 21.30
N ARG A 35 -10.69 14.64 20.73
CA ARG A 35 -9.39 14.51 20.07
C ARG A 35 -8.29 14.37 21.11
N SER A 36 -7.58 13.25 21.12
CA SER A 36 -6.30 13.12 21.83
C SER A 36 -5.32 12.35 20.93
N GLY A 37 -4.39 13.07 20.33
CA GLY A 37 -3.41 12.49 19.41
C GLY A 37 -3.96 12.20 18.01
N THR A 38 -3.36 11.23 17.32
CA THR A 38 -3.63 10.89 15.89
C THR A 38 -5.01 10.24 15.68
N ILE A 39 -5.59 9.63 16.70
CA ILE A 39 -6.91 9.00 16.67
C ILE A 39 -7.63 9.42 17.95
N GLY A 40 -8.74 10.13 17.78
CA GLY A 40 -9.54 10.60 18.90
C GLY A 40 -10.09 9.46 19.76
N ALA A 41 -10.43 9.79 20.98
CA ALA A 41 -11.13 8.88 21.90
C ALA A 41 -12.64 9.13 21.83
N THR A 42 -13.42 8.07 22.00
CA THR A 42 -14.87 8.14 22.21
C THR A 42 -15.15 8.20 23.69
N VAL A 43 -15.86 9.23 24.13
CA VAL A 43 -16.19 9.43 25.55
C VAL A 43 -17.69 9.29 25.74
N VAL A 44 -18.06 8.43 26.66
CA VAL A 44 -19.44 8.32 27.17
C VAL A 44 -19.46 8.94 28.56
N SER A 45 -20.23 10.01 28.70
CA SER A 45 -20.33 10.75 29.97
C SER A 45 -21.56 10.31 30.75
N PHE A 46 -21.38 10.12 32.04
CA PHE A 46 -22.42 9.84 33.02
C PHE A 46 -22.45 10.98 34.07
N PRO A 47 -23.05 12.15 33.72
CA PRO A 47 -22.96 13.35 34.57
C PRO A 47 -23.52 13.14 35.98
N LYS A 48 -24.59 12.35 36.09
CA LYS A 48 -25.22 12.04 37.40
C LYS A 48 -24.30 11.28 38.35
N HIS A 49 -23.32 10.55 37.80
CA HIS A 49 -22.37 9.75 38.57
C HIS A 49 -20.96 10.37 38.60
N ASN A 50 -20.79 11.51 37.95
CA ASN A 50 -19.50 12.14 37.78
C ASN A 50 -18.41 11.21 37.19
N ILE A 51 -18.80 10.36 36.20
CA ILE A 51 -17.94 9.39 35.54
C ILE A 51 -17.92 9.66 34.05
N ASP A 52 -16.71 9.61 33.45
CA ASP A 52 -16.49 9.57 32.02
C ASP A 52 -15.82 8.22 31.67
N ILE A 53 -16.42 7.46 30.76
CA ILE A 53 -15.80 6.28 30.20
C ILE A 53 -15.16 6.66 28.87
N THR A 54 -13.85 6.56 28.80
CA THR A 54 -13.07 6.87 27.60
C THR A 54 -12.68 5.57 26.89
N TYR A 55 -13.22 5.36 25.70
CA TYR A 55 -12.85 4.26 24.84
C TYR A 55 -11.70 4.68 23.92
N LYS A 56 -10.58 3.99 24.02
CA LYS A 56 -9.43 4.18 23.13
C LYS A 56 -9.16 2.89 22.37
N PRO A 57 -8.92 2.97 21.04
CA PRO A 57 -8.36 1.82 20.35
C PRO A 57 -7.06 1.41 21.02
N LEU A 58 -6.79 0.10 21.09
CA LEU A 58 -5.51 -0.40 21.63
C LEU A 58 -4.36 0.34 20.93
N SER A 59 -3.53 1.03 21.70
CA SER A 59 -2.34 1.68 21.19
C SER A 59 -1.36 0.58 20.74
N GLY A 60 -0.98 0.58 19.49
CA GLY A 60 0.00 -0.37 18.97
C GLY A 60 -0.56 -1.62 18.33
N GLY A 61 -1.87 -1.76 18.16
CA GLY A 61 -2.40 -2.81 17.30
C GLY A 61 -1.85 -2.62 15.88
N MET A 62 -0.95 -3.49 15.46
CA MET A 62 -0.44 -3.51 14.09
C MET A 62 -1.59 -3.88 13.18
N SER A 63 -1.71 -3.19 12.04
CA SER A 63 -2.73 -3.60 11.07
C SER A 63 -2.43 -5.02 10.60
N GLU A 64 -3.45 -5.81 10.41
CA GLU A 64 -3.28 -7.18 9.91
C GLU A 64 -2.51 -7.20 8.57
N THR A 65 -2.74 -6.22 7.72
CA THR A 65 -2.00 -6.06 6.47
C THR A 65 -0.50 -5.88 6.72
N THR A 66 -0.12 -5.04 7.69
CA THR A 66 1.30 -4.83 8.04
C THR A 66 1.91 -6.09 8.66
N LEU A 67 1.20 -6.81 9.52
CA LEU A 67 1.69 -8.08 10.06
C LEU A 67 1.91 -9.11 8.95
N ASN A 68 0.95 -9.27 8.05
CA ASN A 68 1.01 -10.22 6.95
C ASN A 68 2.18 -9.94 5.99
N SER A 69 2.40 -8.69 5.63
CA SER A 69 3.55 -8.32 4.81
C SER A 69 4.86 -8.55 5.55
N THR A 70 4.95 -8.15 6.83
CA THR A 70 6.18 -8.35 7.61
C THR A 70 6.54 -9.81 7.79
N ILE A 71 5.56 -10.71 7.98
CA ILE A 71 5.83 -12.15 8.04
C ILE A 71 6.54 -12.61 6.76
N THR A 72 6.05 -12.20 5.59
CA THR A 72 6.58 -12.67 4.29
C THR A 72 7.87 -11.97 3.87
N GLU A 73 8.20 -10.82 4.43
CA GLU A 73 9.38 -10.03 4.09
C GLU A 73 10.54 -10.24 5.08
N LEU A 74 10.28 -10.13 6.38
CA LEU A 74 11.31 -10.18 7.41
C LEU A 74 11.73 -11.61 7.75
N SER A 75 10.76 -12.54 7.83
CA SER A 75 11.05 -13.92 8.23
C SER A 75 12.05 -14.64 7.31
N PRO A 76 11.89 -14.58 5.97
CA PRO A 76 12.83 -15.22 5.06
C PRO A 76 14.21 -14.57 5.10
N ALA A 77 14.30 -13.25 5.32
CA ALA A 77 15.58 -12.57 5.45
C ALA A 77 16.36 -13.09 6.67
N ILE A 78 15.71 -13.21 7.83
CA ILE A 78 16.36 -13.76 9.04
C ILE A 78 16.76 -15.23 8.82
N ALA A 79 15.87 -16.05 8.27
CA ALA A 79 16.15 -17.47 8.06
C ALA A 79 17.33 -17.68 7.10
N PHE A 80 17.34 -16.97 5.98
CA PHE A 80 18.41 -17.05 5.01
C PHE A 80 19.77 -16.61 5.60
N MET A 81 19.80 -15.47 6.27
CA MET A 81 21.04 -14.94 6.88
C MET A 81 21.60 -15.83 7.99
N LYS A 82 20.79 -16.70 8.58
CA LYS A 82 21.19 -17.76 9.53
C LYS A 82 21.38 -19.12 8.87
N ASN A 83 21.32 -19.19 7.55
CA ASN A 83 21.41 -20.43 6.77
C ASN A 83 20.45 -21.54 7.29
N LYS A 84 19.22 -21.14 7.59
CA LYS A 84 18.17 -22.06 8.07
C LYS A 84 17.13 -22.31 7.00
N LYS A 85 16.70 -23.56 6.89
CA LYS A 85 15.63 -24.02 6.01
C LYS A 85 14.56 -24.69 6.88
N PHE A 86 13.30 -24.48 6.50
CA PHE A 86 12.15 -25.06 7.16
C PHE A 86 11.24 -25.73 6.14
N GLY A 87 10.63 -26.84 6.54
CA GLY A 87 9.55 -27.47 5.80
C GLY A 87 8.22 -26.70 5.97
N VAL A 88 7.30 -26.82 5.02
CA VAL A 88 5.99 -26.13 5.05
C VAL A 88 5.15 -26.47 6.28
N ASN A 89 5.39 -27.62 6.92
CA ASN A 89 4.70 -28.05 8.13
C ASN A 89 5.44 -27.65 9.42
N GLU A 90 6.57 -26.96 9.33
CA GLU A 90 7.38 -26.56 10.48
C GLU A 90 7.14 -25.11 10.92
N VAL A 91 5.92 -24.61 10.73
CA VAL A 91 5.54 -23.21 11.02
C VAL A 91 5.87 -22.81 12.46
N ASP A 92 5.55 -23.64 13.44
CA ASP A 92 5.83 -23.30 14.85
C ASP A 92 7.32 -23.32 15.19
N LYS A 93 8.10 -24.22 14.60
CA LYS A 93 9.55 -24.23 14.72
C LYS A 93 10.16 -23.00 14.10
N PHE A 94 9.67 -22.62 12.91
CA PHE A 94 10.12 -21.41 12.23
C PHE A 94 9.81 -20.17 13.06
N TYR A 95 8.61 -20.07 13.61
CA TYR A 95 8.24 -18.94 14.45
C TYR A 95 9.09 -18.85 15.74
N SER A 96 9.37 -19.98 16.40
CA SER A 96 10.26 -20.00 17.57
C SER A 96 11.67 -19.53 17.21
N PHE A 97 12.21 -20.02 16.11
CA PHE A 97 13.49 -19.57 15.57
C PHE A 97 13.52 -18.05 15.31
N LEU A 98 12.46 -17.47 14.74
CA LEU A 98 12.38 -16.03 14.49
C LEU A 98 12.41 -15.22 15.79
N LYS A 99 11.72 -15.67 16.84
CA LYS A 99 11.74 -15.01 18.15
C LYS A 99 13.13 -14.96 18.75
N GLU A 100 13.89 -16.05 18.63
CA GLU A 100 15.28 -16.15 19.12
C GLU A 100 16.24 -15.26 18.32
N ASN A 101 15.98 -15.03 17.04
CA ASN A 101 16.85 -14.30 16.13
C ASN A 101 16.30 -12.91 15.71
N ALA A 102 15.28 -12.39 16.39
CA ALA A 102 14.62 -11.14 16.04
C ALA A 102 15.57 -9.92 16.01
N LYS A 103 16.69 -9.98 16.75
CA LYS A 103 17.71 -8.91 16.82
C LYS A 103 18.89 -9.09 15.87
N LEU A 104 18.75 -9.87 14.81
CA LEU A 104 19.80 -10.07 13.84
C LEU A 104 20.10 -8.78 13.07
N ARG A 105 21.14 -8.04 13.49
CA ARG A 105 21.41 -6.66 13.05
C ARG A 105 21.56 -6.50 11.53
N ASN A 106 22.21 -7.43 10.87
CA ASN A 106 22.54 -7.32 9.45
C ASN A 106 21.34 -7.44 8.50
N VAL A 107 20.16 -7.82 9.01
CA VAL A 107 18.90 -7.84 8.23
C VAL A 107 18.23 -6.46 8.21
N TYR A 108 18.53 -5.63 9.19
CA TYR A 108 17.88 -4.32 9.34
C TYR A 108 18.78 -3.20 8.82
N VAL A 109 18.17 -2.20 8.19
CA VAL A 109 18.90 -1.04 7.70
C VAL A 109 19.35 -0.13 8.84
N ASN A 110 18.54 -0.03 9.90
CA ASN A 110 18.82 0.80 11.06
C ASN A 110 18.21 0.23 12.35
N GLN A 111 18.56 0.86 13.48
CA GLN A 111 18.11 0.44 14.82
C GLN A 111 16.60 0.60 15.02
N THR A 112 15.98 1.60 14.39
CA THR A 112 14.53 1.84 14.48
C THR A 112 13.74 0.71 13.82
N ASP A 113 14.19 0.28 12.64
CA ASP A 113 13.57 -0.84 11.92
C ASP A 113 13.78 -2.16 12.68
N MET A 114 14.93 -2.34 13.34
CA MET A 114 15.17 -3.52 14.18
C MET A 114 14.19 -3.57 15.37
N LYS A 115 13.98 -2.48 16.08
CA LYS A 115 12.98 -2.42 17.17
C LYS A 115 11.58 -2.74 16.65
N SER A 116 11.20 -2.17 15.49
CA SER A 116 9.91 -2.47 14.85
C SER A 116 9.80 -3.95 14.49
N GLY A 117 10.84 -4.54 13.92
CA GLY A 117 10.89 -5.96 13.55
C GLY A 117 10.72 -6.89 14.76
N GLU A 118 11.36 -6.60 15.89
CA GLU A 118 11.16 -7.34 17.14
C GLU A 118 9.69 -7.33 17.61
N GLU A 119 9.08 -6.14 17.58
CA GLU A 119 7.67 -5.98 17.99
C GLU A 119 6.73 -6.74 17.03
N PHE A 120 7.00 -6.68 15.73
CA PHE A 120 6.25 -7.42 14.73
C PHE A 120 6.33 -8.93 14.96
N ILE A 121 7.54 -9.48 15.13
CA ILE A 121 7.74 -10.91 15.34
C ILE A 121 6.97 -11.40 16.57
N LYS A 122 6.99 -10.66 17.68
CA LYS A 122 6.21 -10.98 18.88
C LYS A 122 4.72 -11.06 18.61
N SER A 123 4.22 -10.28 17.64
CA SER A 123 2.80 -10.14 17.32
C SER A 123 2.34 -11.03 16.15
N PHE A 124 3.20 -11.77 15.48
CA PHE A 124 2.85 -12.55 14.28
C PHE A 124 1.66 -13.49 14.48
N LYS A 125 1.59 -14.17 15.62
CA LYS A 125 0.46 -15.09 15.95
C LYS A 125 -0.88 -14.38 16.10
N THR A 126 -0.91 -13.05 16.18
CA THR A 126 -2.18 -12.31 16.24
C THR A 126 -2.82 -12.10 14.86
N SER A 127 -2.10 -12.41 13.78
CA SER A 127 -2.67 -12.41 12.45
C SER A 127 -3.62 -13.58 12.23
N SER A 128 -4.80 -13.33 11.68
CA SER A 128 -5.75 -14.38 11.28
C SER A 128 -5.19 -15.28 10.16
N LYS A 129 -4.18 -14.79 9.42
CA LYS A 129 -3.51 -15.49 8.32
C LYS A 129 -2.10 -15.97 8.69
N PHE A 130 -1.79 -16.07 9.99
CA PHE A 130 -0.45 -16.40 10.46
C PHE A 130 0.14 -17.63 9.77
N GLU A 131 -0.56 -18.75 9.80
CA GLU A 131 -0.07 -20.02 9.25
C GLU A 131 0.15 -19.94 7.72
N GLU A 132 -0.81 -19.34 6.99
CA GLU A 132 -0.70 -19.12 5.54
C GLU A 132 0.54 -18.28 5.22
N LYS A 133 0.73 -17.15 5.90
CA LYS A 133 1.82 -16.23 5.64
C LYS A 133 3.18 -16.81 6.06
N MET A 134 3.24 -17.63 7.09
CA MET A 134 4.45 -18.34 7.45
C MET A 134 4.84 -19.39 6.39
N LYS A 135 3.88 -20.11 5.81
CA LYS A 135 4.13 -21.01 4.68
C LYS A 135 4.63 -20.25 3.46
N ASN A 136 4.06 -19.09 3.16
CA ASN A 136 4.55 -18.21 2.10
C ASN A 136 6.00 -17.75 2.37
N ALA A 137 6.32 -17.38 3.61
CA ALA A 137 7.69 -17.00 4.00
C ALA A 137 8.71 -18.14 3.84
N ILE A 138 8.30 -19.38 4.08
CA ILE A 138 9.12 -20.56 3.81
C ILE A 138 9.44 -20.66 2.31
N GLN A 139 8.49 -20.39 1.43
CA GLN A 139 8.74 -20.41 -0.02
C GLN A 139 9.66 -19.25 -0.46
N VAL A 140 9.54 -18.07 0.13
CA VAL A 140 10.49 -16.99 -0.11
C VAL A 140 11.90 -17.36 0.37
N THR A 141 12.02 -18.06 1.49
CA THR A 141 13.32 -18.57 1.94
C THR A 141 13.94 -19.55 0.95
N LYS A 142 13.13 -20.45 0.36
CA LYS A 142 13.58 -21.34 -0.72
C LYS A 142 14.07 -20.55 -1.93
N TYR A 143 13.31 -19.55 -2.38
CA TYR A 143 13.72 -18.64 -3.44
C TYR A 143 15.10 -18.03 -3.18
N LEU A 144 15.34 -17.51 -1.99
CA LEU A 144 16.62 -16.91 -1.62
C LEU A 144 17.78 -17.94 -1.69
N HIS A 145 17.55 -19.18 -1.26
CA HIS A 145 18.55 -20.24 -1.37
C HIS A 145 18.79 -20.66 -2.82
N GLU A 146 17.77 -20.68 -3.67
CA GLU A 146 17.91 -21.01 -5.09
C GLU A 146 18.70 -19.94 -5.83
N ILE A 147 18.36 -18.65 -5.66
CA ILE A 147 19.09 -17.56 -6.32
C ILE A 147 20.54 -17.47 -5.82
N ASN A 148 20.80 -17.85 -4.57
CA ASN A 148 22.13 -17.88 -3.99
C ASN A 148 23.05 -18.93 -4.66
N THR A 149 22.48 -19.95 -5.31
CA THR A 149 23.27 -20.93 -6.10
C THR A 149 23.78 -20.33 -7.40
N GLU A 150 23.03 -19.38 -7.97
CA GLU A 150 23.39 -18.69 -9.21
C GLU A 150 24.36 -17.53 -8.96
N LYS A 151 24.08 -16.76 -7.91
CA LYS A 151 24.88 -15.61 -7.52
C LYS A 151 24.88 -15.46 -5.99
N GLU A 152 26.08 -15.50 -5.42
CA GLU A 152 26.23 -15.54 -3.96
C GLU A 152 25.78 -14.25 -3.26
N ILE A 153 24.80 -14.39 -2.40
CA ILE A 153 24.22 -13.32 -1.59
C ILE A 153 25.08 -13.10 -0.33
N SER A 154 25.55 -11.90 -0.13
CA SER A 154 26.28 -11.51 1.09
C SER A 154 25.34 -11.03 2.20
N THR A 155 24.26 -10.34 1.84
CA THR A 155 23.33 -9.78 2.81
C THR A 155 21.92 -9.67 2.23
N VAL A 156 20.91 -9.97 3.05
CA VAL A 156 19.50 -9.72 2.75
C VAL A 156 19.00 -8.66 3.72
N PHE A 157 18.57 -7.51 3.20
CA PHE A 157 17.99 -6.44 3.99
C PHE A 157 16.46 -6.44 3.91
N TRP A 158 15.83 -6.22 5.05
CA TRP A 158 14.42 -5.89 5.10
C TRP A 158 14.21 -4.39 4.80
N GLY A 159 13.51 -4.06 3.72
CA GLY A 159 13.29 -2.70 3.25
C GLY A 159 12.03 -2.05 3.81
N TYR A 160 11.85 -2.02 5.13
CA TYR A 160 10.61 -1.55 5.76
C TYR A 160 10.40 -0.03 5.63
N ARG A 161 11.03 0.76 6.50
CA ARG A 161 10.95 2.23 6.47
C ARG A 161 12.16 2.85 5.79
N ALA A 162 13.30 2.26 6.03
CA ALA A 162 14.55 2.66 5.42
C ALA A 162 14.96 1.66 4.34
N LYS A 163 15.65 2.16 3.31
CA LYS A 163 16.28 1.35 2.29
C LYS A 163 17.79 1.29 2.55
N PRO A 164 18.44 0.15 2.27
CA PRO A 164 19.89 0.06 2.41
C PRO A 164 20.59 1.01 1.43
N PRO A 165 21.87 1.35 1.69
CA PRO A 165 22.66 2.03 0.68
C PRO A 165 22.78 1.20 -0.59
N GLY A 166 22.71 1.86 -1.74
CA GLY A 166 22.89 1.23 -3.05
C GLY A 166 24.29 0.68 -3.28
N PRO A 167 24.56 0.08 -4.45
CA PRO A 167 25.85 -0.55 -4.78
C PRO A 167 27.04 0.39 -4.67
N THR A 168 26.86 1.66 -5.01
CA THR A 168 27.87 2.72 -4.97
C THR A 168 27.92 3.47 -3.64
N GLY A 169 27.10 3.08 -2.66
CA GLY A 169 26.94 3.76 -1.37
C GLY A 169 25.94 4.91 -1.37
N GLY A 170 25.40 5.29 -2.54
CA GLY A 170 24.34 6.28 -2.67
C GLY A 170 22.97 5.76 -2.23
N PRO A 171 21.98 6.65 -2.08
CA PRO A 171 20.64 6.23 -1.69
C PRO A 171 19.91 5.49 -2.82
N ILE A 172 19.22 4.40 -2.48
CA ILE A 172 18.27 3.78 -3.40
C ILE A 172 17.08 4.74 -3.59
N PRO A 173 16.55 4.91 -4.81
CA PRO A 173 15.42 5.80 -5.08
C PRO A 173 14.23 5.54 -4.14
N SER A 174 13.61 6.59 -3.63
CA SER A 174 12.50 6.50 -2.66
C SER A 174 11.26 5.79 -3.22
N ASN A 175 11.09 5.81 -4.54
CA ASN A 175 10.02 5.12 -5.26
C ASN A 175 10.32 3.65 -5.59
N HIS A 176 11.53 3.16 -5.28
CA HIS A 176 11.87 1.75 -5.45
C HIS A 176 10.97 0.85 -4.59
N LYS A 177 10.38 -0.18 -5.20
CA LYS A 177 9.34 -1.02 -4.60
C LYS A 177 9.85 -2.33 -4.00
N GLY A 178 11.17 -2.49 -3.84
CA GLY A 178 11.73 -3.64 -3.16
C GLY A 178 11.25 -3.71 -1.69
N ASP A 179 10.72 -4.85 -1.30
CA ASP A 179 10.34 -5.19 0.07
C ASP A 179 11.54 -5.77 0.82
N ILE A 180 12.37 -6.52 0.11
CA ILE A 180 13.71 -6.94 0.55
C ILE A 180 14.75 -6.56 -0.51
N PHE A 181 16.00 -6.39 -0.05
CA PHE A 181 17.13 -6.05 -0.91
C PHE A 181 18.24 -7.05 -0.72
N LEU A 182 18.64 -7.67 -1.81
CA LEU A 182 19.76 -8.61 -1.84
C LEU A 182 21.02 -7.85 -2.22
N ARG A 183 22.07 -7.96 -1.40
CA ARG A 183 23.42 -7.53 -1.77
C ARG A 183 24.24 -8.77 -2.07
N PHE A 184 24.82 -8.81 -3.24
CA PHE A 184 25.68 -9.90 -3.67
C PHE A 184 27.13 -9.65 -3.27
N LYS A 185 27.99 -10.69 -3.30
CA LYS A 185 29.43 -10.57 -2.99
C LYS A 185 30.18 -9.62 -3.93
N ASP A 186 29.75 -9.51 -5.17
CA ASP A 186 30.30 -8.55 -6.15
C ASP A 186 29.83 -7.11 -5.92
N LYS A 187 29.13 -6.83 -4.82
CA LYS A 187 28.52 -5.56 -4.42
C LYS A 187 27.30 -5.12 -5.24
N SER A 188 26.94 -5.82 -6.30
CA SER A 188 25.67 -5.55 -6.98
C SER A 188 24.48 -5.81 -6.07
N MET A 189 23.34 -5.23 -6.40
CA MET A 189 22.12 -5.35 -5.60
C MET A 189 20.91 -5.70 -6.46
N LEU A 190 19.94 -6.37 -5.84
CA LEU A 190 18.64 -6.69 -6.42
C LEU A 190 17.55 -6.36 -5.40
N GLY A 191 16.57 -5.56 -5.80
CA GLY A 191 15.34 -5.38 -5.04
C GLY A 191 14.35 -6.49 -5.39
N VAL A 192 13.67 -7.02 -4.39
CA VAL A 192 12.62 -8.03 -4.58
C VAL A 192 11.32 -7.50 -3.99
N SER A 193 10.32 -7.32 -4.83
CA SER A 193 8.95 -7.05 -4.37
C SER A 193 8.23 -8.37 -4.17
N LEU A 194 7.71 -8.57 -2.97
CA LEU A 194 7.11 -9.83 -2.54
C LEU A 194 5.59 -9.75 -2.61
N LYS A 195 5.00 -10.71 -3.29
CA LYS A 195 3.56 -10.94 -3.30
C LYS A 195 3.27 -12.27 -2.61
N ALA A 196 2.26 -12.29 -1.77
CA ALA A 196 1.91 -13.49 -1.02
C ALA A 196 0.40 -13.71 -1.04
N GLY A 197 -0.06 -14.83 -1.55
CA GLY A 197 -1.47 -15.14 -1.69
C GLY A 197 -1.72 -16.43 -2.47
N ASP A 198 -2.96 -16.65 -2.86
CA ASP A 198 -3.33 -17.80 -3.67
C ASP A 198 -2.79 -17.68 -5.10
N GLU A 199 -2.53 -18.81 -5.74
CA GLU A 199 -1.98 -18.86 -7.11
C GLU A 199 -2.85 -18.10 -8.12
N LYS A 200 -4.17 -18.15 -7.95
CA LYS A 200 -5.16 -17.51 -8.84
C LYS A 200 -5.41 -16.03 -8.54
N SER A 201 -4.88 -15.47 -7.45
CA SER A 201 -5.07 -14.07 -7.15
C SER A 201 -4.28 -13.22 -8.14
N SER A 202 -4.97 -12.31 -8.85
CA SER A 202 -4.31 -11.30 -9.67
C SER A 202 -3.79 -10.19 -8.76
N GLU A 203 -2.48 -10.07 -8.68
CA GLU A 203 -1.85 -8.95 -8.00
C GLU A 203 -1.67 -7.80 -8.99
N PRO A 204 -2.04 -6.56 -8.63
CA PRO A 204 -1.77 -5.43 -9.51
C PRO A 204 -0.26 -5.21 -9.62
N GLN A 205 0.25 -5.09 -10.84
CA GLN A 205 1.65 -4.74 -11.10
C GLN A 205 1.99 -3.36 -10.55
N LEU A 206 1.07 -2.41 -10.70
CA LEU A 206 1.12 -1.12 -10.04
C LEU A 206 -0.01 -0.98 -9.04
N ASN A 207 0.33 -0.58 -7.82
CA ASN A 207 -0.62 -0.15 -6.79
C ASN A 207 -0.04 1.08 -6.09
N THR A 208 -0.49 2.25 -6.47
CA THR A 208 -0.04 3.52 -5.93
C THR A 208 -1.24 4.43 -5.67
N TYR A 209 -0.99 5.67 -5.29
CA TYR A 209 -2.01 6.72 -5.14
C TYR A 209 -1.78 7.84 -6.14
N VAL A 210 -2.80 8.67 -6.36
CA VAL A 210 -2.75 9.77 -7.34
C VAL A 210 -1.60 10.73 -7.08
N GLN A 211 -1.36 11.11 -5.83
CA GLN A 211 -0.27 12.04 -5.50
C GLN A 211 1.12 11.47 -5.80
N PRO A 212 1.48 10.27 -5.34
CA PRO A 212 2.75 9.63 -5.73
C PRO A 212 2.88 9.44 -7.23
N LEU A 213 1.80 9.10 -7.94
CA LEU A 213 1.80 8.99 -9.40
C LEU A 213 2.20 10.30 -10.07
N LEU A 214 1.51 11.39 -9.75
CA LEU A 214 1.82 12.71 -10.31
C LEU A 214 3.23 13.16 -9.97
N LYS A 215 3.66 12.94 -8.71
CA LYS A 215 5.02 13.26 -8.26
C LYS A 215 6.09 12.48 -9.02
N SER A 216 5.86 11.20 -9.32
CA SER A 216 6.82 10.38 -10.10
C SER A 216 7.04 10.91 -11.52
N MET A 217 6.04 11.60 -12.08
CA MET A 217 6.13 12.29 -13.35
C MET A 217 6.61 13.75 -13.22
N GLY A 218 6.98 14.19 -12.01
CA GLY A 218 7.45 15.57 -11.77
C GLY A 218 6.33 16.63 -11.73
N TYR A 219 5.08 16.23 -11.47
CA TYR A 219 3.95 17.13 -11.30
C TYR A 219 3.57 17.33 -9.85
N THR A 220 3.00 18.50 -9.54
CA THR A 220 2.36 18.77 -8.24
C THR A 220 0.87 18.45 -8.29
N THR A 221 0.23 18.33 -7.12
CA THR A 221 -1.21 18.12 -7.04
C THR A 221 -2.03 19.40 -6.92
N THR A 222 -1.37 20.57 -6.91
CA THR A 222 -2.03 21.87 -6.62
C THR A 222 -3.17 22.19 -7.60
N GLU A 223 -2.97 21.92 -8.88
CA GLU A 223 -3.98 22.19 -9.92
C GLU A 223 -5.26 21.40 -9.66
N ILE A 224 -5.13 20.07 -9.48
CA ILE A 224 -6.28 19.20 -9.22
C ILE A 224 -6.88 19.41 -7.83
N GLU A 225 -6.07 19.76 -6.83
CA GLU A 225 -6.57 20.12 -5.49
C GLU A 225 -7.50 21.35 -5.56
N ASN A 226 -7.11 22.37 -6.29
CA ASN A 226 -7.93 23.58 -6.49
C ASN A 226 -9.21 23.24 -7.24
N GLN A 227 -9.12 22.46 -8.30
CA GLN A 227 -10.28 22.08 -9.10
C GLN A 227 -11.29 21.27 -8.27
N VAL A 228 -10.84 20.25 -7.57
CA VAL A 228 -11.70 19.41 -6.73
C VAL A 228 -12.33 20.23 -5.60
N PHE A 229 -11.59 21.13 -4.96
CA PHE A 229 -12.15 22.00 -3.94
C PHE A 229 -13.27 22.88 -4.50
N ASN A 230 -13.02 23.56 -5.60
CA ASN A 230 -13.99 24.52 -6.17
C ASN A 230 -15.23 23.83 -6.71
N GLU A 231 -15.07 22.68 -7.36
CA GLU A 231 -16.17 21.98 -8.01
C GLU A 231 -17.02 21.11 -7.06
N ILE A 232 -16.41 20.54 -6.02
CA ILE A 232 -17.09 19.56 -5.16
C ILE A 232 -16.93 19.82 -3.66
N HIS A 233 -15.70 19.89 -3.14
CA HIS A 233 -15.48 19.93 -1.69
C HIS A 233 -16.13 21.12 -1.00
N SER A 234 -16.03 22.31 -1.59
CA SER A 234 -16.69 23.52 -1.05
C SER A 234 -18.19 23.37 -0.93
N LYS A 235 -18.83 22.65 -1.86
CA LYS A 235 -20.30 22.46 -1.91
C LYS A 235 -20.82 21.50 -0.84
N ILE A 236 -19.98 20.62 -0.34
CA ILE A 236 -20.32 19.66 0.73
C ILE A 236 -19.61 19.98 2.06
N GLY A 237 -19.02 21.17 2.17
CA GLY A 237 -18.41 21.66 3.40
C GLY A 237 -17.09 20.98 3.78
N LEU A 238 -16.37 20.42 2.81
CA LEU A 238 -15.02 19.87 3.02
C LEU A 238 -13.95 20.94 2.82
N GLU A 239 -12.89 20.84 3.62
CA GLU A 239 -11.73 21.71 3.52
C GLU A 239 -10.89 21.43 2.29
N LYS A 240 -10.18 22.45 1.78
CA LYS A 240 -9.30 22.34 0.64
C LYS A 240 -8.09 21.44 0.92
N ARG A 241 -7.53 21.53 2.10
CA ARG A 241 -6.34 20.79 2.52
C ARG A 241 -6.71 19.72 3.55
N TRP A 242 -6.91 18.52 3.09
CA TRP A 242 -7.05 17.35 3.97
C TRP A 242 -5.73 16.71 4.40
N LYS A 243 -4.59 17.26 4.00
CA LYS A 243 -3.25 16.79 4.43
C LYS A 243 -2.96 17.09 5.90
N ASP A 244 -3.59 18.12 6.45
CA ASP A 244 -3.53 18.37 7.89
C ASP A 244 -4.30 17.27 8.62
N ARG A 245 -3.58 16.50 9.42
CA ARG A 245 -4.15 15.39 10.20
C ARG A 245 -5.36 15.81 11.04
N SER A 246 -5.43 17.06 11.45
CA SER A 246 -6.57 17.64 12.17
C SER A 246 -7.84 17.70 11.32
N ASN A 247 -7.71 18.05 10.04
CA ASN A 247 -8.84 18.20 9.12
C ASN A 247 -9.24 16.89 8.43
N TYR A 248 -8.32 15.94 8.37
CA TYR A 248 -8.57 14.63 7.75
C TYR A 248 -9.72 13.87 8.43
N GLN A 249 -9.72 13.82 9.75
CA GLN A 249 -10.75 13.10 10.50
C GLN A 249 -12.12 13.77 10.39
N GLU A 250 -12.16 15.09 10.49
CA GLU A 250 -13.41 15.84 10.34
C GLU A 250 -14.01 15.67 8.94
N SER A 251 -13.21 15.80 7.89
CA SER A 251 -13.68 15.59 6.52
C SER A 251 -14.15 14.16 6.28
N ARG A 252 -13.47 13.18 6.87
CA ARG A 252 -13.89 11.78 6.83
C ARG A 252 -15.23 11.56 7.52
N GLU A 253 -15.41 12.11 8.71
CA GLU A 253 -16.67 12.02 9.47
C GLU A 253 -17.82 12.66 8.68
N ARG A 254 -17.59 13.80 8.04
CA ARG A 254 -18.57 14.44 7.15
C ARG A 254 -18.95 13.57 5.95
N LEU A 255 -17.97 12.92 5.30
CA LEU A 255 -18.23 12.01 4.19
C LEU A 255 -18.98 10.75 4.64
N VAL A 256 -18.65 10.20 5.80
CA VAL A 256 -19.40 9.08 6.41
C VAL A 256 -20.84 9.48 6.66
N SER A 257 -21.05 10.61 7.34
CA SER A 257 -22.39 11.14 7.60
C SER A 257 -23.18 11.40 6.31
N LEU A 258 -22.53 11.96 5.29
CA LEU A 258 -23.16 12.17 3.99
C LEU A 258 -23.59 10.85 3.34
N SER A 259 -22.74 9.82 3.38
CA SER A 259 -23.07 8.52 2.82
C SER A 259 -24.24 7.82 3.53
N GLU A 260 -24.37 8.06 4.84
CA GLU A 260 -25.44 7.49 5.66
C GLU A 260 -26.76 8.25 5.54
N MET A 261 -26.68 9.58 5.43
CA MET A 261 -27.87 10.44 5.36
C MET A 261 -28.41 10.61 3.94
N ASN A 262 -27.55 10.57 2.95
CA ASN A 262 -27.91 10.75 1.54
C ASN A 262 -26.93 10.00 0.64
N GLU A 263 -27.14 8.70 0.48
CA GLU A 263 -26.30 7.81 -0.33
C GLU A 263 -26.12 8.32 -1.76
N LYS A 264 -27.21 8.79 -2.39
CA LYS A 264 -27.16 9.30 -3.76
C LYS A 264 -26.27 10.54 -3.90
N THR A 265 -26.30 11.46 -2.93
CA THR A 265 -25.41 12.63 -2.92
C THR A 265 -23.96 12.21 -2.76
N TYR A 266 -23.70 11.21 -1.92
CA TYR A 266 -22.34 10.66 -1.77
C TYR A 266 -21.87 9.97 -3.05
N GLU A 267 -22.69 9.17 -3.70
CA GLU A 267 -22.37 8.54 -4.98
C GLU A 267 -22.05 9.57 -6.06
N ASN A 268 -22.84 10.62 -6.17
CA ASN A 268 -22.60 11.73 -7.08
C ASN A 268 -21.27 12.44 -6.78
N TYR A 269 -20.96 12.66 -5.52
CA TYR A 269 -19.68 13.20 -5.08
C TYR A 269 -18.53 12.29 -5.52
N TYR A 270 -18.65 11.01 -5.25
CA TYR A 270 -17.59 10.03 -5.57
C TYR A 270 -17.39 9.92 -7.08
N ASP A 271 -18.45 9.82 -7.86
CA ASP A 271 -18.39 9.77 -9.31
C ASP A 271 -17.74 11.03 -9.91
N LYS A 272 -18.09 12.19 -9.40
CA LYS A 272 -17.51 13.47 -9.85
C LYS A 272 -16.02 13.55 -9.46
N MET A 273 -15.66 13.07 -8.28
CA MET A 273 -14.25 12.97 -7.85
C MET A 273 -13.44 12.09 -8.81
N LEU A 274 -13.93 10.90 -9.12
CA LEU A 274 -13.30 10.00 -10.08
C LEU A 274 -13.15 10.64 -11.46
N GLU A 275 -14.18 11.32 -11.95
CA GLU A 275 -14.15 12.01 -13.23
C GLU A 275 -13.05 13.08 -13.29
N LEU A 276 -13.02 13.98 -12.31
CA LEU A 276 -12.05 15.07 -12.26
C LEU A 276 -10.62 14.54 -12.16
N VAL A 277 -10.38 13.59 -11.27
CA VAL A 277 -9.05 13.01 -11.05
C VAL A 277 -8.58 12.25 -12.29
N ARG A 278 -9.43 11.44 -12.91
CA ARG A 278 -9.07 10.70 -14.14
C ARG A 278 -8.73 11.64 -15.29
N LYS A 279 -9.58 12.65 -15.54
CA LYS A 279 -9.33 13.66 -16.59
C LYS A 279 -8.00 14.40 -16.37
N HIS A 280 -7.70 14.74 -15.13
CA HIS A 280 -6.44 15.40 -14.79
C HIS A 280 -5.23 14.49 -15.02
N ILE A 281 -5.27 13.23 -14.58
CA ILE A 281 -4.19 12.26 -14.80
C ILE A 281 -3.98 12.05 -16.31
N VAL A 282 -5.05 11.82 -17.06
CA VAL A 282 -5.01 11.62 -18.52
C VAL A 282 -4.37 12.82 -19.23
N LYS A 283 -4.75 14.05 -18.83
CA LYS A 283 -4.13 15.27 -19.35
C LYS A 283 -2.62 15.27 -19.07
N LYS A 284 -2.21 15.03 -17.83
CA LYS A 284 -0.79 15.03 -17.42
C LYS A 284 0.04 13.94 -18.11
N VAL A 285 -0.50 12.75 -18.25
CA VAL A 285 0.13 11.66 -19.00
C VAL A 285 0.33 12.03 -20.48
N GLY A 286 -0.62 12.72 -21.10
CA GLY A 286 -0.53 13.14 -22.49
C GLY A 286 0.38 14.36 -22.75
N GLU A 287 0.68 15.16 -21.72
CA GLU A 287 1.45 16.42 -21.88
C GLU A 287 2.94 16.19 -22.19
N ASP A 288 3.57 15.19 -21.58
CA ASP A 288 5.01 14.97 -21.69
C ASP A 288 5.35 13.48 -21.86
N LYS A 289 5.70 13.12 -23.09
CA LYS A 289 6.09 11.75 -23.44
C LYS A 289 7.26 11.24 -22.59
N LYS A 290 8.29 12.08 -22.36
CA LYS A 290 9.50 11.66 -21.63
C LYS A 290 9.17 11.32 -20.17
N LYS A 291 8.40 12.19 -19.52
CA LYS A 291 7.94 11.95 -18.12
C LYS A 291 7.09 10.70 -18.01
N THR A 292 6.18 10.49 -18.96
CA THR A 292 5.33 9.30 -18.99
C THR A 292 6.12 8.04 -19.27
N MET A 293 7.11 8.07 -20.16
CA MET A 293 8.01 6.95 -20.40
C MET A 293 8.81 6.59 -19.14
N THR A 294 9.34 7.59 -18.42
CA THR A 294 10.03 7.38 -17.16
C THR A 294 9.10 6.71 -16.14
N PHE A 295 7.86 7.21 -16.01
CA PHE A 295 6.86 6.59 -15.14
C PHE A 295 6.59 5.12 -15.51
N ILE A 296 6.42 4.80 -16.79
CA ILE A 296 6.16 3.42 -17.25
C ILE A 296 7.35 2.52 -16.90
N LYS A 297 8.56 2.96 -17.17
CA LYS A 297 9.78 2.20 -16.87
C LYS A 297 9.96 1.95 -15.37
N GLU A 298 9.87 2.98 -14.55
CA GLU A 298 10.14 2.89 -13.12
C GLU A 298 8.97 2.27 -12.32
N ALA A 299 7.73 2.64 -12.66
CA ALA A 299 6.57 2.27 -11.86
C ALA A 299 5.87 0.99 -12.34
N ILE A 300 5.91 0.70 -13.63
CA ILE A 300 5.25 -0.47 -14.22
C ILE A 300 6.28 -1.57 -14.49
N LEU A 301 7.34 -1.27 -15.24
CA LEU A 301 8.40 -2.25 -15.55
C LEU A 301 9.42 -2.41 -14.43
N ALA A 302 9.43 -1.49 -13.47
CA ALA A 302 10.36 -1.51 -12.34
C ALA A 302 11.84 -1.52 -12.77
N GLU A 303 12.16 -0.88 -13.89
CA GLU A 303 13.51 -0.67 -14.36
C GLU A 303 14.21 0.39 -13.52
N PHE A 304 15.16 -0.04 -12.71
CA PHE A 304 16.04 0.82 -11.94
C PHE A 304 17.49 0.51 -12.33
N ASP A 305 18.25 1.52 -12.72
CA ASP A 305 19.59 1.34 -13.32
C ASP A 305 20.58 0.64 -12.38
N GLU A 306 20.64 1.04 -11.10
CA GLU A 306 21.61 0.51 -10.16
C GLU A 306 21.12 -0.68 -9.34
N VAL A 307 19.83 -0.75 -9.07
CA VAL A 307 19.19 -1.80 -8.26
C VAL A 307 17.97 -2.31 -9.00
N PRO A 308 18.13 -3.27 -9.90
CA PRO A 308 17.01 -3.89 -10.60
C PRO A 308 15.96 -4.42 -9.62
N LEU A 309 14.70 -4.46 -10.03
CA LEU A 309 13.61 -5.01 -9.27
C LEU A 309 13.07 -6.26 -9.96
N VAL A 310 12.83 -7.29 -9.16
CA VAL A 310 12.04 -8.46 -9.57
C VAL A 310 10.82 -8.58 -8.68
N VAL A 311 9.74 -9.13 -9.22
CA VAL A 311 8.52 -9.43 -8.45
C VAL A 311 8.43 -10.93 -8.27
N VAL A 312 8.40 -11.36 -7.01
CA VAL A 312 8.29 -12.77 -6.63
C VAL A 312 6.97 -13.00 -5.93
N LYS A 313 6.19 -13.93 -6.42
CA LYS A 313 4.97 -14.39 -5.76
C LYS A 313 5.24 -15.68 -5.01
N ALA A 314 4.88 -15.70 -3.73
CA ALA A 314 4.91 -16.89 -2.89
C ALA A 314 3.48 -17.34 -2.57
N THR A 315 3.22 -18.62 -2.80
CA THR A 315 2.03 -19.34 -2.33
C THR A 315 2.42 -20.27 -1.18
N LYS A 316 1.49 -21.01 -0.63
CA LYS A 316 1.80 -22.04 0.38
C LYS A 316 2.66 -23.19 -0.17
N ASP A 317 2.64 -23.41 -1.49
CA ASP A 317 3.24 -24.58 -2.14
C ASP A 317 4.53 -24.26 -2.92
N LYS A 318 4.61 -23.06 -3.50
CA LYS A 318 5.72 -22.66 -4.38
C LYS A 318 5.96 -21.17 -4.40
N TRP A 319 7.10 -20.76 -4.94
CA TRP A 319 7.37 -19.41 -5.40
C TRP A 319 7.44 -19.34 -6.92
N MET A 320 7.21 -18.16 -7.50
CA MET A 320 7.33 -17.92 -8.94
C MET A 320 7.67 -16.45 -9.19
N TYR A 321 8.32 -16.16 -10.31
CA TYR A 321 8.40 -14.80 -10.82
C TYR A 321 7.05 -14.38 -11.41
N LEU A 322 6.64 -13.16 -11.17
CA LEU A 322 5.54 -12.54 -11.91
C LEU A 322 6.14 -11.83 -13.13
N THR A 323 6.03 -12.46 -14.29
CA THR A 323 6.63 -12.02 -15.57
C THR A 323 5.56 -11.87 -16.64
N ASP A 324 4.72 -10.82 -16.54
CA ASP A 324 3.74 -10.52 -17.62
C ASP A 324 4.14 -9.26 -18.43
N GLU A 325 5.43 -8.88 -18.42
CA GLU A 325 5.89 -7.58 -18.92
C GLU A 325 6.70 -7.65 -20.22
N ASP A 326 7.00 -8.85 -20.71
CA ASP A 326 7.85 -9.08 -21.89
C ASP A 326 7.37 -8.31 -23.13
N ASP A 327 6.05 -8.19 -23.34
CA ASP A 327 5.49 -7.51 -24.50
C ASP A 327 5.63 -5.98 -24.36
N LEU A 328 5.44 -5.43 -23.16
CA LEU A 328 5.61 -4.01 -22.92
C LEU A 328 7.08 -3.59 -23.05
N GLU A 329 8.00 -4.36 -22.47
CA GLU A 329 9.43 -4.12 -22.54
C GLU A 329 9.96 -4.09 -23.98
N LYS A 330 9.53 -5.07 -24.80
CA LYS A 330 9.87 -5.14 -26.22
C LYS A 330 9.21 -4.04 -27.07
N PHE A 331 8.08 -3.52 -26.60
CA PHE A 331 7.31 -2.49 -27.32
C PHE A 331 7.83 -1.07 -27.06
N LEU A 332 8.26 -0.79 -25.84
CA LEU A 332 8.68 0.56 -25.41
C LEU A 332 9.73 1.24 -26.33
N PRO A 333 10.79 0.56 -26.78
CA PRO A 333 11.79 1.19 -27.67
C PRO A 333 11.22 1.67 -29.01
N LYS A 334 10.08 1.13 -29.43
CA LYS A 334 9.42 1.44 -30.70
C LYS A 334 8.41 2.60 -30.58
N VAL A 335 8.14 3.06 -29.36
CA VAL A 335 7.10 4.08 -29.09
C VAL A 335 7.52 5.46 -29.60
N THR A 336 6.72 6.01 -30.49
CA THR A 336 6.90 7.35 -31.06
C THR A 336 6.00 8.39 -30.43
N LYS A 337 4.79 8.01 -30.01
CA LYS A 337 3.78 8.87 -29.43
C LYS A 337 3.07 8.18 -28.28
N ILE A 338 2.72 8.92 -27.25
CA ILE A 338 1.88 8.47 -26.14
C ILE A 338 0.62 9.34 -26.10
N THR A 339 -0.51 8.70 -25.98
CA THR A 339 -1.80 9.36 -25.70
C THR A 339 -2.43 8.70 -24.48
N ALA A 340 -3.37 9.40 -23.88
CA ALA A 340 -4.15 8.84 -22.77
C ALA A 340 -5.60 9.26 -22.91
N GLU A 341 -6.51 8.41 -22.45
CA GLU A 341 -7.95 8.66 -22.49
C GLU A 341 -8.68 8.00 -21.32
N VAL A 342 -9.81 8.57 -20.96
CA VAL A 342 -10.72 7.95 -19.98
C VAL A 342 -11.59 6.92 -20.66
N SER A 343 -11.97 5.85 -19.95
CA SER A 343 -12.92 4.89 -20.47
C SER A 343 -14.30 5.55 -20.68
N PRO A 344 -14.95 5.33 -21.83
CA PRO A 344 -16.31 5.83 -22.07
C PRO A 344 -17.37 5.04 -21.30
N THR A 345 -17.06 3.83 -20.87
CA THR A 345 -18.02 2.89 -20.25
C THR A 345 -17.78 2.66 -18.76
N SER A 346 -16.53 2.79 -18.30
CA SER A 346 -16.16 2.60 -16.90
C SER A 346 -15.89 3.94 -16.21
N LYS A 347 -16.48 4.14 -15.04
CA LYS A 347 -16.19 5.32 -14.20
C LYS A 347 -14.81 5.33 -13.56
N GLN A 348 -14.13 4.18 -13.56
CA GLN A 348 -12.85 3.99 -12.88
C GLN A 348 -11.68 3.86 -13.85
N ASP A 349 -11.91 3.32 -15.05
CA ASP A 349 -10.85 2.95 -15.96
C ASP A 349 -10.41 4.14 -16.83
N TRP A 350 -9.13 4.11 -17.16
CA TRP A 350 -8.48 4.99 -18.10
C TRP A 350 -7.32 4.27 -18.76
N PHE A 351 -6.80 4.80 -19.85
CA PHE A 351 -5.84 4.10 -20.69
C PHE A 351 -4.63 4.98 -21.01
N ILE A 352 -3.46 4.36 -21.04
CA ILE A 352 -2.27 4.90 -21.69
C ILE A 352 -2.11 4.13 -23.00
N ILE A 353 -2.03 4.84 -24.12
CA ILE A 353 -1.91 4.26 -25.43
C ILE A 353 -0.54 4.60 -26.00
N LEU A 354 0.25 3.57 -26.23
CA LEU A 354 1.58 3.66 -26.81
C LEU A 354 1.48 3.40 -28.31
N HIS A 355 1.95 4.35 -29.10
CA HIS A 355 1.88 4.27 -30.57
C HIS A 355 3.27 4.11 -31.17
N THR A 356 3.39 3.30 -32.22
CA THR A 356 4.62 3.13 -33.03
C THR A 356 4.49 3.83 -34.38
N LYS A 357 5.60 3.93 -35.11
CA LYS A 357 5.61 4.46 -36.50
C LYS A 357 4.73 3.63 -37.45
N ASN A 358 4.60 2.34 -37.22
CA ASN A 358 3.86 1.41 -38.07
C ASN A 358 2.36 1.33 -37.70
N HIS A 359 1.84 2.32 -36.97
CA HIS A 359 0.46 2.40 -36.53
C HIS A 359 0.01 1.25 -35.58
N THR A 360 0.95 0.44 -35.08
CA THR A 360 0.62 -0.52 -34.02
C THR A 360 0.47 0.20 -32.69
N LYS A 361 -0.39 -0.32 -31.85
CA LYS A 361 -0.72 0.26 -30.53
C LYS A 361 -0.63 -0.79 -29.44
N LEU A 362 -0.16 -0.37 -28.27
CA LEU A 362 -0.27 -1.12 -27.05
C LEU A 362 -1.02 -0.27 -26.03
N THR A 363 -2.09 -0.79 -25.47
CA THR A 363 -2.93 -0.09 -24.50
C THR A 363 -2.67 -0.63 -23.10
N LEU A 364 -2.30 0.26 -22.19
CA LEU A 364 -2.18 -0.05 -20.76
C LEU A 364 -3.49 0.34 -20.07
N LYS A 365 -4.21 -0.65 -19.57
CA LYS A 365 -5.44 -0.41 -18.83
C LYS A 365 -5.13 -0.06 -17.38
N MET A 366 -5.49 1.15 -17.01
CA MET A 366 -5.32 1.70 -15.67
C MET A 366 -6.69 1.84 -14.98
N SER A 367 -6.68 1.87 -13.66
CA SER A 367 -7.90 2.22 -12.91
C SER A 367 -7.58 3.20 -11.77
N VAL A 368 -8.54 4.04 -11.43
CA VAL A 368 -8.51 4.88 -10.23
C VAL A 368 -9.77 4.60 -9.41
N ARG A 369 -9.62 4.28 -8.14
CA ARG A 369 -10.73 3.89 -7.27
C ARG A 369 -10.34 3.97 -5.80
N THR A 370 -11.32 3.88 -4.91
CA THR A 370 -11.04 3.59 -3.50
C THR A 370 -10.51 2.15 -3.33
N ASN A 371 -9.74 1.92 -2.30
CA ASN A 371 -9.25 0.57 -1.98
C ASN A 371 -10.35 -0.41 -1.55
N LYS A 372 -11.54 0.09 -1.23
CA LYS A 372 -12.68 -0.72 -0.81
C LYS A 372 -13.91 -0.37 -1.62
N SER A 373 -14.71 -1.39 -1.93
CA SER A 373 -15.89 -1.31 -2.80
C SER A 373 -17.12 -0.67 -2.15
N LYS A 374 -17.10 -0.37 -0.84
CA LYS A 374 -18.25 0.22 -0.13
C LYS A 374 -17.90 1.57 0.49
N PRO A 375 -18.77 2.57 0.38
CA PRO A 375 -18.58 3.92 0.90
C PRO A 375 -18.34 3.97 2.42
N ASP A 376 -18.98 3.10 3.17
CA ASP A 376 -18.98 3.05 4.63
C ASP A 376 -17.69 2.49 5.24
N ASN A 377 -16.81 1.89 4.46
CA ASN A 377 -15.66 1.17 4.98
C ASN A 377 -14.35 1.96 5.06
N LYS A 378 -14.06 2.86 4.15
CA LYS A 378 -12.96 3.84 4.19
C LYS A 378 -13.18 4.84 3.09
N LEU A 379 -13.87 5.90 3.42
CA LEU A 379 -13.95 7.05 2.56
C LEU A 379 -12.57 7.63 2.39
N GLN A 380 -12.02 7.41 1.22
CA GLN A 380 -10.76 8.02 0.86
C GLN A 380 -11.06 9.36 0.22
N GLN A 381 -10.41 10.35 0.73
CA GLN A 381 -10.54 11.71 0.22
C GLN A 381 -9.68 11.85 -1.02
N GLY A 382 -10.27 12.26 -2.12
CA GLY A 382 -9.63 12.72 -3.32
C GLY A 382 -8.35 12.00 -3.73
N PHE A 383 -7.19 12.57 -3.42
CA PHE A 383 -5.89 12.05 -3.88
C PHE A 383 -5.41 10.77 -3.19
N ASN A 384 -6.13 10.27 -2.21
CA ASN A 384 -5.92 8.93 -1.66
C ASN A 384 -6.64 7.86 -2.49
N LEU A 385 -7.16 8.21 -3.66
CA LEU A 385 -7.63 7.24 -4.62
C LEU A 385 -6.46 6.37 -5.09
N ALA A 386 -6.66 5.05 -5.02
CA ALA A 386 -5.69 4.10 -5.52
C ALA A 386 -5.64 4.11 -7.04
N VAL A 387 -4.44 4.11 -7.60
CA VAL A 387 -4.18 3.93 -9.02
C VAL A 387 -3.59 2.55 -9.22
N LYS A 388 -4.19 1.76 -10.08
CA LYS A 388 -3.80 0.36 -10.32
C LYS A 388 -3.61 0.10 -11.81
N PHE A 389 -2.69 -0.82 -12.07
CA PHE A 389 -2.43 -1.39 -13.39
C PHE A 389 -2.33 -2.91 -13.25
N ASN A 390 -3.09 -3.66 -14.02
CA ASN A 390 -3.20 -5.12 -13.93
C ASN A 390 -2.82 -5.82 -15.24
N GLY A 391 -1.86 -5.31 -15.99
CA GLY A 391 -1.39 -5.92 -17.20
C GLY A 391 -1.60 -5.08 -18.47
N THR A 392 -1.05 -5.56 -19.59
CA THR A 392 -1.13 -4.90 -20.89
C THR A 392 -2.27 -5.45 -21.73
N VAL A 393 -2.93 -4.59 -22.49
CA VAL A 393 -3.95 -5.00 -23.46
C VAL A 393 -3.48 -4.58 -24.84
N LEU A 394 -3.28 -5.57 -25.75
CA LEU A 394 -3.01 -5.29 -27.15
C LEU A 394 -4.30 -4.77 -27.80
N SER A 395 -4.24 -3.59 -28.41
CA SER A 395 -5.31 -3.12 -29.27
C SER A 395 -4.95 -3.35 -30.72
N SER A 396 -5.83 -4.04 -31.41
CA SER A 396 -5.77 -4.22 -32.87
C SER A 396 -5.94 -2.91 -33.61
#